data_73f96656abc228182b6bcf205658b31d
#
_entry.id   73f96656abc228182b6bcf205658b31d
#
_cell.length_a   1.000
_cell.length_b   1.000
_cell.length_c   1.000
_cell.angle_alpha   90.00
_cell.angle_beta   90.00
_cell.angle_gamma   90.00
#
_symmetry.space_group_name_H-M   'P 1'
#
loop_
_entity.id
_entity.type
_entity.pdbx_description
1 polymer ?
#
loop_
_entity_poly.entity_id
_entity_poly.type
_entity_poly.pdbx_seq_one_letter_code
_entity_poly.pdbx_strand_id
1 'polypeptide(L)'
;LPAPLRQHAGSFAQHGEKYGVDPRFLAAISMLETGNGTSRAFRNKNNAMGVSNSRGPIAFASVDASIERMARVLSRPDGPYAGRHTINQIASVYCPVGAGNDVNGTNHHWPRMVSRFYASLGGDPGAAVM
;
A
#
# COMPACT_ATOMS: atom_id res chain seq x y z
N LEU A 1 2.76 -13.12 -6.48
CA LEU A 1 2.44 -12.76 -5.09
C LEU A 1 2.81 -13.90 -4.13
N PRO A 2 3.26 -13.56 -2.92
CA PRO A 2 3.42 -14.54 -1.85
C PRO A 2 2.11 -15.29 -1.58
N ALA A 3 2.21 -16.57 -1.17
CA ALA A 3 1.05 -17.44 -1.04
C ALA A 3 -0.10 -16.86 -0.20
N PRO A 4 0.16 -16.24 0.99
CA PRO A 4 -0.95 -15.69 1.79
C PRO A 4 -1.71 -14.55 1.13
N LEU A 5 -1.09 -13.82 0.19
CA LEU A 5 -1.72 -12.71 -0.52
C LEU A 5 -2.32 -13.13 -1.87
N ARG A 6 -1.94 -14.30 -2.37
CA ARG A 6 -2.33 -14.75 -3.72
C ARG A 6 -3.84 -14.91 -3.87
N GLN A 7 -4.51 -15.38 -2.83
CA GLN A 7 -5.98 -15.50 -2.85
C GLN A 7 -6.70 -14.15 -2.95
N HIS A 8 -6.01 -13.04 -2.68
CA HIS A 8 -6.57 -11.69 -2.75
C HIS A 8 -6.22 -10.96 -4.05
N ALA A 9 -5.57 -11.63 -5.00
CA ALA A 9 -5.18 -11.02 -6.27
C ALA A 9 -6.37 -10.37 -6.99
N GLY A 10 -7.55 -10.99 -6.94
CA GLY A 10 -8.77 -10.43 -7.51
C GLY A 10 -9.19 -9.11 -6.88
N SER A 11 -9.02 -8.96 -5.57
CA SER A 11 -9.32 -7.72 -4.87
C SER A 11 -8.39 -6.58 -5.29
N PHE A 12 -7.10 -6.85 -5.42
CA PHE A 12 -6.16 -5.85 -5.92
C PHE A 12 -6.52 -5.41 -7.33
N ALA A 13 -6.83 -6.36 -8.22
CA ALA A 13 -7.21 -6.06 -9.60
C ALA A 13 -8.51 -5.25 -9.67
N GLN A 14 -9.54 -5.68 -8.96
CA GLN A 14 -10.85 -5.03 -8.97
C GLN A 14 -10.78 -3.59 -8.47
N HIS A 15 -10.18 -3.38 -7.30
CA HIS A 15 -10.14 -2.05 -6.71
C HIS A 15 -9.13 -1.14 -7.40
N GLY A 16 -8.04 -1.69 -7.91
CA GLY A 16 -7.10 -0.93 -8.73
C GLY A 16 -7.76 -0.40 -9.98
N GLU A 17 -8.48 -1.24 -10.70
CA GLU A 17 -9.21 -0.83 -11.90
C GLU A 17 -10.27 0.21 -11.59
N LYS A 18 -11.06 -0.02 -10.55
CA LYS A 18 -12.14 0.90 -10.16
C LYS A 18 -11.65 2.29 -9.82
N TYR A 19 -10.53 2.41 -9.13
CA TYR A 19 -10.02 3.68 -8.63
C TYR A 19 -8.86 4.26 -9.45
N GLY A 20 -8.45 3.60 -10.51
CA GLY A 20 -7.35 4.08 -11.35
C GLY A 20 -5.98 3.96 -10.70
N VAL A 21 -5.79 2.99 -9.84
CA VAL A 21 -4.52 2.69 -9.17
C VAL A 21 -3.99 1.36 -9.73
N ASP A 22 -2.71 1.32 -10.09
CA ASP A 22 -2.11 0.09 -10.60
C ASP A 22 -2.25 -1.02 -9.55
N PRO A 23 -2.90 -2.15 -9.88
CA PRO A 23 -3.07 -3.26 -8.94
C PRO A 23 -1.76 -3.79 -8.36
N ARG A 24 -0.68 -3.74 -9.15
CA ARG A 24 0.65 -4.18 -8.70
C ARG A 24 1.22 -3.24 -7.64
N PHE A 25 0.88 -1.95 -7.70
CA PHE A 25 1.27 -0.99 -6.68
C PHE A 25 0.54 -1.28 -5.37
N LEU A 26 -0.77 -1.52 -5.41
CA LEU A 26 -1.53 -1.93 -4.23
C LEU A 26 -0.97 -3.21 -3.62
N ALA A 27 -0.67 -4.20 -4.47
CA ALA A 27 -0.08 -5.46 -4.02
C ALA A 27 1.31 -5.26 -3.40
N ALA A 28 2.13 -4.39 -3.99
CA ALA A 28 3.47 -4.08 -3.47
C ALA A 28 3.40 -3.44 -2.08
N ILE A 29 2.47 -2.51 -1.87
CA ILE A 29 2.25 -1.93 -0.54
C ILE A 29 1.87 -3.04 0.45
N SER A 30 0.95 -3.89 0.07
CA SER A 30 0.51 -5.00 0.92
C SER A 30 1.65 -5.96 1.26
N MET A 31 2.49 -6.29 0.30
CA MET A 31 3.66 -7.14 0.55
C MET A 31 4.58 -6.55 1.62
N LEU A 32 4.85 -5.25 1.53
CA LEU A 32 5.68 -4.57 2.53
C LEU A 32 4.99 -4.50 3.89
N GLU A 33 3.75 -4.02 3.92
CA GLU A 33 3.04 -3.72 5.18
C GLU A 33 2.65 -4.97 5.95
N THR A 34 2.49 -6.11 5.27
CA THR A 34 2.09 -7.37 5.92
C THR A 34 3.25 -8.36 6.08
N GLY A 35 4.47 -7.99 5.69
CA GLY A 35 5.58 -8.95 5.69
C GLY A 35 5.24 -10.16 4.83
N ASN A 36 4.82 -9.94 3.59
CA ASN A 36 4.41 -10.96 2.64
C ASN A 36 3.21 -11.80 3.11
N GLY A 37 2.31 -11.17 3.88
CA GLY A 37 1.11 -11.83 4.36
C GLY A 37 1.28 -12.59 5.68
N THR A 38 2.30 -12.27 6.45
CA THR A 38 2.60 -12.98 7.72
C THR A 38 2.20 -12.20 8.97
N SER A 39 1.89 -10.90 8.86
CA SER A 39 1.64 -10.07 10.03
C SER A 39 0.38 -10.47 10.79
N ARG A 40 0.36 -10.16 12.11
CA ARG A 40 -0.82 -10.39 12.95
C ARG A 40 -2.00 -9.53 12.50
N ALA A 41 -1.74 -8.28 12.11
CA ALA A 41 -2.79 -7.38 11.64
C ALA A 41 -3.48 -7.93 10.39
N PHE A 42 -2.73 -8.51 9.47
CA PHE A 42 -3.30 -9.16 8.30
C PHE A 42 -4.14 -10.39 8.69
N ARG A 43 -3.56 -11.28 9.51
CA ARG A 43 -4.22 -12.54 9.86
C ARG A 43 -5.42 -12.38 10.78
N ASN A 44 -5.36 -11.44 11.73
CA ASN A 44 -6.35 -11.33 12.80
C ASN A 44 -7.30 -10.13 12.65
N LYS A 45 -6.96 -9.15 11.82
CA LYS A 45 -7.73 -7.92 11.64
C LYS A 45 -8.09 -7.64 10.19
N ASN A 46 -7.82 -8.56 9.28
CA ASN A 46 -8.07 -8.40 7.84
C ASN A 46 -7.40 -7.13 7.28
N ASN A 47 -6.27 -6.72 7.85
CA ASN A 47 -5.61 -5.48 7.49
C ASN A 47 -4.44 -5.79 6.55
N ALA A 48 -4.70 -5.65 5.25
CA ALA A 48 -3.71 -5.97 4.21
C ALA A 48 -2.81 -4.78 3.86
N MET A 49 -3.12 -3.57 4.34
CA MET A 49 -2.46 -2.35 3.86
C MET A 49 -1.73 -1.57 4.97
N GLY A 50 -1.63 -2.15 6.15
CA GLY A 50 -0.89 -1.54 7.25
C GLY A 50 -1.54 -0.29 7.84
N VAL A 51 -2.85 -0.15 7.70
CA VAL A 51 -3.56 1.03 8.21
C VAL A 51 -3.65 0.98 9.73
N SER A 52 -3.26 2.07 10.38
CA SER A 52 -3.30 2.15 11.84
C SER A 52 -3.78 3.52 12.30
N ASN A 53 -4.19 3.59 13.57
CA ASN A 53 -4.51 4.83 14.26
C ASN A 53 -3.72 4.88 15.59
N SER A 54 -4.05 5.81 16.47
CA SER A 54 -3.36 5.96 17.75
C SER A 54 -3.46 4.73 18.67
N ARG A 55 -4.41 3.82 18.41
CA ARG A 55 -4.61 2.58 19.17
C ARG A 55 -3.93 1.37 18.54
N GLY A 56 -3.28 1.55 17.37
CA GLY A 56 -2.61 0.48 16.65
C GLY A 56 -3.33 0.11 15.34
N PRO A 57 -3.07 -1.08 14.79
CA PRO A 57 -3.67 -1.51 13.53
C PRO A 57 -5.20 -1.56 13.58
N ILE A 58 -5.83 -1.05 12.52
CA ILE A 58 -7.29 -1.03 12.39
C ILE A 58 -7.79 -2.42 11.92
N ALA A 59 -8.89 -2.88 12.50
CA ALA A 59 -9.59 -4.07 12.04
C ALA A 59 -10.57 -3.72 10.92
N PHE A 60 -10.64 -4.58 9.91
CA PHE A 60 -11.58 -4.47 8.80
C PHE A 60 -12.53 -5.67 8.77
N ALA A 61 -13.69 -5.48 8.16
CA ALA A 61 -14.67 -6.55 8.00
C ALA A 61 -14.15 -7.68 7.11
N SER A 62 -13.25 -7.34 6.14
CA SER A 62 -12.63 -8.29 5.24
C SER A 62 -11.30 -7.73 4.75
N VAL A 63 -10.44 -8.59 4.21
CA VAL A 63 -9.23 -8.16 3.52
C VAL A 63 -9.58 -7.28 2.32
N ASP A 64 -10.61 -7.66 1.57
CA ASP A 64 -11.11 -6.86 0.44
C ASP A 64 -11.45 -5.42 0.87
N ALA A 65 -12.10 -5.24 2.01
CA ALA A 65 -12.44 -3.91 2.53
C ALA A 65 -11.19 -3.07 2.82
N SER A 66 -10.13 -3.68 3.33
CA SER A 66 -8.87 -2.97 3.61
C SER A 66 -8.19 -2.51 2.32
N ILE A 67 -8.22 -3.34 1.28
CA ILE A 67 -7.65 -3.01 -0.04
C ILE A 67 -8.47 -1.89 -0.70
N GLU A 68 -9.79 -2.00 -0.67
CA GLU A 68 -10.69 -0.98 -1.20
C GLU A 68 -10.43 0.38 -0.57
N ARG A 69 -10.33 0.42 0.75
CA ARG A 69 -10.07 1.67 1.46
C ARG A 69 -8.78 2.34 0.99
N MET A 70 -7.71 1.56 0.85
CA MET A 70 -6.43 2.11 0.40
C MET A 70 -6.53 2.67 -1.01
N ALA A 71 -7.13 1.94 -1.94
CA ALA A 71 -7.30 2.39 -3.32
C ALA A 71 -8.14 3.68 -3.38
N ARG A 72 -9.20 3.75 -2.60
CA ARG A 72 -10.08 4.92 -2.53
C ARG A 72 -9.35 6.14 -1.96
N VAL A 73 -8.58 5.97 -0.89
CA VAL A 73 -7.84 7.09 -0.26
C VAL A 73 -6.75 7.61 -1.19
N LEU A 74 -6.00 6.71 -1.83
CA LEU A 74 -4.93 7.10 -2.76
C LEU A 74 -5.46 7.91 -3.94
N SER A 75 -6.62 7.53 -4.47
CA SER A 75 -7.19 8.09 -5.71
C SER A 75 -8.10 9.29 -5.49
N ARG A 76 -8.39 9.66 -4.25
CA ARG A 76 -9.33 10.75 -3.95
C ARG A 76 -8.86 12.06 -4.59
N PRO A 77 -9.69 12.71 -5.46
CA PRO A 77 -9.25 13.90 -6.21
C PRO A 77 -8.89 15.10 -5.32
N ASP A 78 -9.49 15.21 -4.15
CA ASP A 78 -9.24 16.27 -3.15
C ASP A 78 -8.45 15.75 -1.94
N GLY A 79 -7.87 14.57 -2.06
CA GLY A 79 -7.15 13.92 -0.98
C GLY A 79 -5.67 14.28 -0.93
N PRO A 80 -4.95 13.71 0.05
CA PRO A 80 -3.54 14.05 0.29
C PRO A 80 -2.59 13.63 -0.84
N TYR A 81 -3.04 12.70 -1.71
CA TYR A 81 -2.23 12.19 -2.82
C TYR A 81 -2.60 12.83 -4.17
N ALA A 82 -3.46 13.85 -4.18
CA ALA A 82 -3.86 14.52 -5.41
C ALA A 82 -2.62 15.05 -6.16
N GLY A 83 -2.55 14.78 -7.47
CA GLY A 83 -1.41 15.19 -8.30
C GLY A 83 -0.14 14.36 -8.14
N ARG A 84 -0.18 13.31 -7.33
CA ARG A 84 0.94 12.38 -7.14
C ARG A 84 0.71 11.14 -7.98
N HIS A 85 1.69 10.76 -8.81
CA HIS A 85 1.50 9.67 -9.78
C HIS A 85 2.53 8.57 -9.68
N THR A 86 3.77 8.87 -9.26
CA THR A 86 4.83 7.87 -9.12
C THR A 86 4.99 7.42 -7.69
N ILE A 87 5.64 6.27 -7.50
CA ILE A 87 5.93 5.74 -6.16
C ILE A 87 6.66 6.78 -5.30
N ASN A 88 7.67 7.45 -5.86
CA ASN A 88 8.42 8.45 -5.11
C ASN A 88 7.58 9.67 -4.74
N GLN A 89 6.71 10.13 -5.64
CA GLN A 89 5.80 11.23 -5.34
C GLN A 89 4.82 10.88 -4.24
N ILE A 90 4.26 9.67 -4.28
CA ILE A 90 3.33 9.17 -3.26
C ILE A 90 4.05 9.00 -1.93
N ALA A 91 5.27 8.47 -1.95
CA ALA A 91 6.08 8.26 -0.74
C ALA A 91 6.36 9.56 0.02
N SER A 92 6.49 10.67 -0.67
CA SER A 92 6.74 11.97 -0.03
C SER A 92 5.58 12.40 0.89
N VAL A 93 4.40 11.86 0.69
CA VAL A 93 3.22 12.10 1.52
C VAL A 93 2.94 10.92 2.45
N TYR A 94 3.01 9.70 1.90
CA TYR A 94 2.70 8.47 2.64
C TYR A 94 3.67 8.23 3.79
N CYS A 95 4.94 8.44 3.54
CA CYS A 95 6.02 8.10 4.47
C CYS A 95 7.15 9.13 4.38
N PRO A 96 6.89 10.41 4.76
CA PRO A 96 7.88 11.48 4.56
C PRO A 96 9.11 11.26 5.44
N VAL A 97 10.29 11.42 4.84
CA VAL A 97 11.57 11.35 5.56
C VAL A 97 11.66 12.57 6.48
N GLY A 98 12.05 12.33 7.75
CA GLY A 98 12.18 13.39 8.73
C GLY A 98 10.89 13.81 9.42
N ALA A 99 9.76 13.13 9.14
CA ALA A 99 8.51 13.38 9.86
C ALA A 99 8.66 13.01 11.35
N GLY A 100 7.79 13.56 12.20
CA GLY A 100 7.85 13.33 13.64
C GLY A 100 7.82 11.87 14.07
N ASN A 101 7.19 11.00 13.25
CA ASN A 101 7.14 9.55 13.48
C ASN A 101 8.28 8.80 12.79
N ASP A 102 9.17 9.50 12.09
CA ASP A 102 10.29 8.89 11.36
C ASP A 102 11.56 8.93 12.22
N VAL A 103 11.55 8.15 13.29
CA VAL A 103 12.71 8.01 14.18
C VAL A 103 13.85 7.39 13.36
N ASN A 104 15.01 8.06 13.35
CA ASN A 104 16.22 7.63 12.63
C ASN A 104 16.14 7.76 11.09
N GLY A 105 15.16 8.47 10.54
CA GLY A 105 15.06 8.72 9.11
C GLY A 105 14.80 7.46 8.29
N THR A 106 14.14 6.44 8.86
CA THR A 106 13.95 5.15 8.20
C THR A 106 12.85 5.15 7.14
N ASN A 107 12.03 6.20 7.06
CA ASN A 107 10.96 6.30 6.06
C ASN A 107 11.47 6.27 4.62
N HIS A 108 12.74 6.59 4.37
CA HIS A 108 13.32 6.50 3.04
C HIS A 108 13.37 5.05 2.51
N HIS A 109 13.21 4.06 3.36
CA HIS A 109 13.15 2.66 2.94
C HIS A 109 11.82 2.30 2.27
N TRP A 110 10.74 3.03 2.58
CA TRP A 110 9.42 2.71 2.04
C TRP A 110 9.37 2.75 0.51
N PRO A 111 9.80 3.85 -0.17
CA PRO A 111 9.76 3.87 -1.62
C PRO A 111 10.69 2.83 -2.25
N ARG A 112 11.84 2.57 -1.62
CA ARG A 112 12.79 1.56 -2.10
C ARG A 112 12.18 0.17 -2.07
N MET A 113 11.56 -0.21 -0.96
CA MET A 113 10.98 -1.54 -0.77
C MET A 113 9.74 -1.73 -1.63
N VAL A 114 8.85 -0.75 -1.67
CA VAL A 114 7.67 -0.80 -2.54
C VAL A 114 8.08 -0.90 -3.99
N SER A 115 9.08 -0.12 -4.43
CA SER A 115 9.61 -0.18 -5.79
C SER A 115 10.15 -1.56 -6.12
N ARG A 116 10.85 -2.18 -5.19
CA ARG A 116 11.41 -3.53 -5.38
C ARG A 116 10.30 -4.57 -5.53
N PHE A 117 9.27 -4.52 -4.68
CA PHE A 117 8.12 -5.42 -4.79
C PHE A 117 7.34 -5.16 -6.08
N TYR A 118 7.15 -3.89 -6.44
CA TYR A 118 6.46 -3.52 -7.68
C TYR A 118 7.19 -4.05 -8.91
N ALA A 119 8.51 -3.92 -8.95
CA ALA A 119 9.34 -4.47 -10.03
C ALA A 119 9.23 -5.99 -10.09
N SER A 120 9.19 -6.67 -8.94
CA SER A 120 9.03 -8.13 -8.90
C SER A 120 7.70 -8.60 -9.48
N LEU A 121 6.70 -7.73 -9.50
CA LEU A 121 5.39 -7.99 -10.10
C LEU A 121 5.30 -7.52 -11.56
N GLY A 122 6.41 -7.09 -12.14
CA GLY A 122 6.49 -6.69 -13.55
C GLY A 122 6.29 -5.20 -13.80
N GLY A 123 6.26 -4.37 -12.77
CA GLY A 123 6.10 -2.93 -12.91
C GLY A 123 7.42 -2.19 -13.11
N ASP A 124 7.34 -0.99 -13.68
CA ASP A 124 8.46 -0.05 -13.78
C ASP A 124 8.37 0.95 -12.61
N PRO A 125 9.30 0.91 -11.63
CA PRO A 125 9.22 1.79 -10.46
C PRO A 125 9.25 3.27 -10.74
N GLY A 126 9.76 3.69 -11.90
CA GLY A 126 9.77 5.10 -12.32
C GLY A 126 8.50 5.55 -13.01
N ALA A 127 7.61 4.63 -13.36
CA ALA A 127 6.39 4.95 -14.09
C ALA A 127 5.26 5.39 -13.16
N ALA A 128 4.23 6.02 -13.73
CA ALA A 128 3.02 6.36 -13.00
C ALA A 128 2.29 5.10 -12.56
N VAL A 129 1.80 5.09 -11.30
CA VAL A 129 1.01 4.01 -10.73
C VAL A 129 -0.46 4.42 -10.51
N MET A 130 -0.74 5.69 -10.72
CA MET A 130 -2.12 6.20 -10.71
C MET A 130 -2.25 7.55 -11.41
#